data_9da80b1e5dcdc8c16f04e73c694cf744
#
_entry.id   9da80b1e5dcdc8c16f04e73c694cf744
#
_cell.length_a   1.000
_cell.length_b   1.000
_cell.length_c   1.000
_cell.angle_alpha   90.00
_cell.angle_beta   90.00
_cell.angle_gamma   90.00
#
_symmetry.space_group_name_H-M   'P 1'
#
loop_
_entity.id
_entity.type
_entity.pdbx_description
1 polymer ?
#
loop_
_entity_poly.entity_id
_entity_poly.type
_entity_poly.pdbx_seq_one_letter_code
_entity_poly.pdbx_strand_id
1 'polypeptide(L)'
;YTLFDSIGKGGMAEIFLARARTEIGAGRLCVIKRILPEFNRDESFCEMLINEARICAHLSHANVVKTYELGHIDDQYYIAMEYVEGMDLNRLLGVLTKKGIALPVQFALYIIAEVLKGLDYAHRAGDDRGQPLHIIHRDVSPTNVLISAEGEVKLCDFGIAKVMVGELSARDIHLDDAHIKGKIAYM
;
A
#
# COMPACT_ATOMS: atom_id res chain seq x y z
N TYR A 1 -13.94 -11.20 -8.73
CA TYR A 1 -14.26 -10.03 -7.90
C TYR A 1 -15.42 -9.27 -8.48
N THR A 2 -16.24 -8.67 -7.60
CA THR A 2 -17.25 -7.67 -7.98
C THR A 2 -16.74 -6.33 -7.46
N LEU A 3 -16.46 -5.39 -8.38
CA LEU A 3 -16.03 -4.05 -8.02
C LEU A 3 -17.23 -3.20 -7.60
N PHE A 4 -17.02 -2.36 -6.61
CA PHE A 4 -17.93 -1.31 -6.17
C PHE A 4 -17.34 0.07 -6.51
N ASP A 5 -17.48 1.03 -5.60
CA ASP A 5 -17.01 2.39 -5.81
C ASP A 5 -15.47 2.50 -5.80
N SER A 6 -14.96 3.45 -6.57
CA SER A 6 -13.57 3.89 -6.45
C SER A 6 -13.39 4.62 -5.11
N ILE A 7 -12.51 4.13 -4.27
CA ILE A 7 -12.22 4.69 -2.94
C ILE A 7 -10.93 5.52 -2.91
N GLY A 8 -10.17 5.51 -4.00
CA GLY A 8 -8.95 6.29 -4.13
C GLY A 8 -8.38 6.25 -5.55
N LYS A 9 -7.67 7.31 -5.92
CA LYS A 9 -6.93 7.39 -7.18
C LYS A 9 -5.57 8.01 -6.92
N GLY A 10 -4.53 7.28 -7.26
CA GLY A 10 -3.14 7.73 -7.21
C GLY A 10 -2.57 7.97 -8.61
N GLY A 11 -1.31 8.38 -8.67
CA GLY A 11 -0.64 8.63 -9.95
C GLY A 11 -0.47 7.39 -10.84
N MET A 12 -0.44 6.19 -10.28
CA MET A 12 -0.16 4.93 -11.01
C MET A 12 -1.29 3.91 -10.96
N ALA A 13 -2.24 4.08 -10.06
CA ALA A 13 -3.31 3.11 -9.83
C ALA A 13 -4.60 3.77 -9.34
N GLU A 14 -5.70 3.11 -9.61
CA GLU A 14 -7.01 3.40 -9.05
C GLU A 14 -7.41 2.29 -8.08
N ILE A 15 -7.99 2.68 -6.95
CA ILE A 15 -8.30 1.79 -5.83
C ILE A 15 -9.80 1.63 -5.71
N PHE A 16 -10.27 0.39 -5.77
CA PHE A 16 -11.68 0.05 -5.69
C PHE A 16 -11.98 -0.78 -4.45
N LEU A 17 -13.08 -0.50 -3.80
CA LEU A 17 -13.70 -1.47 -2.91
C LEU A 17 -14.27 -2.61 -3.76
N ALA A 18 -14.08 -3.84 -3.33
CA ALA A 18 -14.53 -5.01 -4.06
C ALA A 18 -14.99 -6.13 -3.12
N ARG A 19 -15.68 -7.11 -3.68
CA ARG A 19 -16.01 -8.35 -3.00
C ARG A 19 -15.43 -9.54 -3.77
N ALA A 20 -14.63 -10.34 -3.08
CA ALA A 20 -14.17 -11.61 -3.62
C ALA A 20 -15.38 -12.55 -3.76
N ARG A 21 -15.55 -13.22 -4.91
CA ARG A 21 -16.54 -14.29 -5.07
C ARG A 21 -15.99 -15.58 -4.46
N THR A 22 -16.85 -16.29 -3.76
CA THR A 22 -16.57 -17.65 -3.28
C THR A 22 -17.67 -18.59 -3.76
N GLU A 23 -17.34 -19.84 -3.97
CA GLU A 23 -18.30 -20.86 -4.39
C GLU A 23 -19.38 -21.13 -3.32
N ILE A 24 -19.10 -20.80 -2.05
CA ILE A 24 -19.91 -21.20 -0.88
C ILE A 24 -20.74 -20.02 -0.32
N GLY A 25 -20.80 -18.84 -0.98
CA GLY A 25 -21.65 -17.73 -0.52
C GLY A 25 -20.98 -16.36 -0.45
N ALA A 26 -21.31 -15.56 0.59
CA ALA A 26 -20.88 -14.17 0.70
C ALA A 26 -19.35 -14.05 0.77
N GLY A 27 -18.73 -13.65 -0.33
CA GLY A 27 -17.31 -13.38 -0.38
C GLY A 27 -16.91 -12.21 0.53
N ARG A 28 -15.68 -12.19 0.99
CA ARG A 28 -15.14 -11.12 1.83
C ARG A 28 -14.97 -9.81 1.06
N LEU A 29 -15.07 -8.70 1.75
CA LEU A 29 -14.65 -7.40 1.23
C LEU A 29 -13.12 -7.39 1.06
N CYS A 30 -12.68 -6.74 0.01
CA CYS A 30 -11.28 -6.57 -0.34
C CYS A 30 -11.09 -5.26 -1.09
N VAL A 31 -9.85 -4.89 -1.31
CA VAL A 31 -9.47 -3.76 -2.15
C VAL A 31 -8.82 -4.29 -3.41
N ILE A 32 -9.20 -3.73 -4.54
CA ILE A 32 -8.53 -3.94 -5.84
C ILE A 32 -7.78 -2.66 -6.21
N LYS A 33 -6.47 -2.75 -6.25
CA LYS A 33 -5.56 -1.72 -6.77
C LYS A 33 -5.32 -2.03 -8.24
N ARG A 34 -6.02 -1.33 -9.13
CA ARG A 34 -5.93 -1.51 -10.58
C ARG A 34 -4.92 -0.53 -11.15
N ILE A 35 -3.96 -1.03 -11.89
CA ILE A 35 -2.93 -0.22 -12.52
C ILE A 35 -3.52 0.57 -13.68
N LEU A 36 -3.13 1.84 -13.81
CA LEU A 36 -3.62 2.70 -14.89
C LEU A 36 -3.06 2.22 -16.25
N PRO A 37 -3.85 2.33 -17.35
CA PRO A 37 -3.49 1.77 -18.65
C PRO A 37 -2.15 2.26 -19.21
N GLU A 38 -1.75 3.48 -18.91
CA GLU A 38 -0.49 4.06 -19.34
C GLU A 38 0.74 3.33 -18.80
N PHE A 39 0.64 2.74 -17.60
CA PHE A 39 1.72 1.98 -16.98
C PHE A 39 1.73 0.50 -17.38
N ASN A 40 0.62 -0.05 -17.88
CA ASN A 40 0.57 -1.44 -18.34
C ASN A 40 1.35 -1.69 -19.64
N ARG A 41 1.74 -0.64 -20.36
CA ARG A 41 2.54 -0.73 -21.60
C ARG A 41 4.05 -0.68 -21.34
N ASP A 42 4.46 -0.36 -20.14
CA ASP A 42 5.86 -0.34 -19.73
C ASP A 42 6.23 -1.69 -19.11
N GLU A 43 6.97 -2.51 -19.86
CA GLU A 43 7.38 -3.85 -19.43
C GLU A 43 8.20 -3.79 -18.15
N SER A 44 9.08 -2.81 -18.00
CA SER A 44 9.92 -2.66 -16.81
C SER A 44 9.08 -2.33 -15.56
N PHE A 45 8.05 -1.51 -15.72
CA PHE A 45 7.09 -1.22 -14.65
C PHE A 45 6.27 -2.45 -14.29
N CYS A 46 5.81 -3.22 -15.28
CA CYS A 46 5.05 -4.44 -15.04
C CYS A 46 5.88 -5.50 -14.31
N GLU A 47 7.13 -5.74 -14.72
CA GLU A 47 8.04 -6.68 -14.03
C GLU A 47 8.27 -6.27 -12.57
N MET A 48 8.47 -5.00 -12.32
CA MET A 48 8.65 -4.46 -10.98
C MET A 48 7.40 -4.66 -10.12
N LEU A 49 6.21 -4.37 -10.66
CA LEU A 49 4.93 -4.58 -9.97
C LEU A 49 4.71 -6.06 -9.62
N ILE A 50 5.04 -6.96 -10.55
CA ILE A 50 4.95 -8.41 -10.36
C ILE A 50 5.88 -8.84 -9.21
N ASN A 51 7.10 -8.34 -9.20
CA ASN A 51 8.05 -8.66 -8.13
C ASN A 51 7.61 -8.09 -6.78
N GLU A 52 7.10 -6.85 -6.75
CA GLU A 52 6.51 -6.26 -5.54
C GLU A 52 5.38 -7.10 -4.98
N ALA A 53 4.42 -7.46 -5.84
CA ALA A 53 3.28 -8.26 -5.43
C ALA A 53 3.70 -9.66 -4.93
N ARG A 54 4.68 -10.29 -5.57
CA ARG A 54 5.24 -11.59 -5.11
C ARG A 54 5.85 -11.49 -3.73
N ILE A 55 6.66 -10.46 -3.48
CA ILE A 55 7.29 -10.23 -2.19
C ILE A 55 6.21 -9.96 -1.12
N CYS A 56 5.25 -9.07 -1.41
CA CYS A 56 4.17 -8.75 -0.49
C CYS A 56 3.25 -9.93 -0.18
N ALA A 57 3.10 -10.89 -1.12
CA ALA A 57 2.30 -12.09 -0.88
C ALA A 57 2.87 -12.99 0.23
N HIS A 58 4.18 -12.92 0.51
CA HIS A 58 4.81 -13.63 1.62
C HIS A 58 4.61 -12.95 2.98
N LEU A 59 4.15 -11.69 2.98
CA LEU A 59 3.93 -10.95 4.23
C LEU A 59 2.57 -11.30 4.83
N SER A 60 2.57 -11.86 6.04
CA SER A 60 1.36 -12.16 6.81
C SER A 60 1.58 -11.76 8.27
N HIS A 61 1.18 -10.54 8.62
CA HIS A 61 1.35 -9.97 9.96
C HIS A 61 0.18 -9.05 10.29
N ALA A 62 -0.18 -8.95 11.58
CA ALA A 62 -1.29 -8.11 12.04
C ALA A 62 -1.15 -6.64 11.63
N ASN A 63 0.09 -6.14 11.59
CA ASN A 63 0.40 -4.75 11.25
C ASN A 63 0.81 -4.53 9.78
N VAL A 64 0.52 -5.48 8.90
CA VAL A 64 0.77 -5.36 7.45
C VAL A 64 -0.52 -5.69 6.71
N VAL A 65 -0.92 -4.83 5.76
CA VAL A 65 -2.06 -5.11 4.87
C VAL A 65 -1.74 -6.34 4.03
N LYS A 66 -2.57 -7.36 4.14
CA LYS A 66 -2.34 -8.62 3.44
C LYS A 66 -2.61 -8.48 1.94
N THR A 67 -1.64 -8.84 1.13
CA THR A 67 -1.82 -9.03 -0.31
C THR A 67 -2.37 -10.44 -0.55
N TYR A 68 -3.45 -10.55 -1.32
CA TYR A 68 -4.08 -11.82 -1.61
C TYR A 68 -3.59 -12.41 -2.91
N GLU A 69 -3.57 -11.61 -3.97
CA GLU A 69 -3.11 -12.02 -5.29
C GLU A 69 -2.73 -10.83 -6.17
N LEU A 70 -1.93 -11.10 -7.16
CA LEU A 70 -1.74 -10.29 -8.35
C LEU A 70 -2.48 -10.98 -9.50
N GLY A 71 -3.33 -10.26 -10.19
CA GLY A 71 -4.05 -10.74 -11.36
C GLY A 71 -3.84 -9.85 -12.58
N HIS A 72 -4.22 -10.38 -13.75
CA HIS A 72 -4.14 -9.69 -15.03
C HIS A 72 -5.42 -9.98 -15.82
N ILE A 73 -6.16 -8.93 -16.19
CA ILE A 73 -7.43 -9.03 -16.94
C ILE A 73 -7.46 -7.87 -17.94
N ASP A 74 -7.83 -8.18 -19.19
CA ASP A 74 -7.98 -7.19 -20.28
C ASP A 74 -6.74 -6.28 -20.41
N ASP A 75 -5.57 -6.88 -20.42
CA ASP A 75 -4.26 -6.18 -20.47
C ASP A 75 -4.02 -5.20 -19.31
N GLN A 76 -4.71 -5.38 -18.17
CA GLN A 76 -4.51 -4.57 -16.97
C GLN A 76 -4.11 -5.43 -15.77
N TYR A 77 -3.04 -5.04 -15.09
CA TYR A 77 -2.65 -5.63 -13.83
C TYR A 77 -3.49 -5.06 -12.67
N TYR A 78 -3.82 -5.93 -11.74
CA TYR A 78 -4.43 -5.53 -10.47
C TYR A 78 -3.85 -6.31 -9.31
N ILE A 79 -3.84 -5.70 -8.14
CA ILE A 79 -3.47 -6.35 -6.87
C ILE A 79 -4.73 -6.40 -6.00
N ALA A 80 -5.11 -7.60 -5.56
CA ALA A 80 -6.15 -7.79 -4.57
C ALA A 80 -5.53 -7.84 -3.17
N MET A 81 -6.08 -7.04 -2.24
CA MET A 81 -5.55 -6.92 -0.89
C MET A 81 -6.66 -6.79 0.16
N GLU A 82 -6.26 -6.89 1.40
CA GLU A 82 -7.13 -6.72 2.57
C GLU A 82 -7.81 -5.35 2.55
N TYR A 83 -9.12 -5.34 2.81
CA TYR A 83 -9.85 -4.11 3.10
C TYR A 83 -9.74 -3.81 4.59
N VAL A 84 -9.19 -2.67 4.93
CA VAL A 84 -9.14 -2.14 6.30
C VAL A 84 -10.26 -1.11 6.43
N GLU A 85 -11.30 -1.46 7.20
CA GLU A 85 -12.43 -0.56 7.45
C GLU A 85 -12.00 0.56 8.40
N GLY A 86 -11.63 1.71 7.81
CA GLY A 86 -11.08 2.82 8.56
C GLY A 86 -10.58 3.94 7.66
N MET A 87 -9.46 4.55 8.04
CA MET A 87 -8.84 5.62 7.26
C MET A 87 -7.32 5.61 7.41
N ASP A 88 -6.62 6.26 6.49
CA ASP A 88 -5.20 6.50 6.63
C ASP A 88 -4.90 7.55 7.72
N LEU A 89 -3.70 7.49 8.29
CA LEU A 89 -3.27 8.38 9.36
C LEU A 89 -3.24 9.86 8.92
N ASN A 90 -2.92 10.14 7.66
CA ASN A 90 -2.91 11.51 7.14
C ASN A 90 -4.32 12.12 7.18
N ARG A 91 -5.32 11.34 6.75
CA ARG A 91 -6.72 11.74 6.82
C ARG A 91 -7.19 11.93 8.26
N LEU A 92 -6.80 11.02 9.16
CA LEU A 92 -7.11 11.14 10.60
C LEU A 92 -6.54 12.43 11.17
N LEU A 93 -5.25 12.71 10.95
CA LEU A 93 -4.59 13.93 11.40
C LEU A 93 -5.27 15.19 10.84
N GLY A 94 -5.66 15.17 9.56
CA GLY A 94 -6.40 16.25 8.92
C GLY A 94 -7.77 16.51 9.59
N VAL A 95 -8.50 15.46 9.96
CA VAL A 95 -9.78 15.59 10.68
C VAL A 95 -9.57 16.16 12.09
N LEU A 96 -8.56 15.68 12.82
CA LEU A 96 -8.22 16.16 14.16
C LEU A 96 -7.84 17.65 14.13
N THR A 97 -6.98 18.03 13.18
CA THR A 97 -6.55 19.43 12.99
C THR A 97 -7.75 20.36 12.72
N LYS A 98 -8.67 19.96 11.83
CA LYS A 98 -9.88 20.73 11.53
C LYS A 98 -10.79 20.90 12.75
N LYS A 99 -10.78 19.96 13.68
CA LYS A 99 -11.54 20.01 14.93
C LYS A 99 -10.79 20.70 16.08
N GLY A 100 -9.55 21.15 15.88
CA GLY A 100 -8.70 21.72 16.93
C GLY A 100 -8.29 20.69 18.00
N ILE A 101 -8.28 19.40 17.67
CA ILE A 101 -7.93 18.31 18.58
C ILE A 101 -6.50 17.89 18.32
N ALA A 102 -5.63 17.93 19.33
CA ALA A 102 -4.30 17.35 19.25
C ALA A 102 -4.37 15.83 19.42
N LEU A 103 -3.59 15.07 18.60
CA LEU A 103 -3.45 13.64 18.82
C LEU A 103 -2.73 13.40 20.16
N PRO A 104 -3.35 12.71 21.13
CA PRO A 104 -2.68 12.43 22.40
C PRO A 104 -1.41 11.61 22.21
N VAL A 105 -0.37 11.92 22.99
CA VAL A 105 0.96 11.28 22.86
C VAL A 105 0.89 9.75 22.97
N GLN A 106 0.01 9.24 23.81
CA GLN A 106 -0.18 7.80 23.99
C GLN A 106 -0.63 7.11 22.70
N PHE A 107 -1.56 7.74 21.94
CA PHE A 107 -1.99 7.21 20.65
C PHE A 107 -0.89 7.32 19.60
N ALA A 108 -0.12 8.42 19.59
CA ALA A 108 1.01 8.55 18.69
C ALA A 108 2.05 7.46 18.94
N LEU A 109 2.40 7.20 20.21
CA LEU A 109 3.33 6.13 20.58
C LEU A 109 2.79 4.74 20.23
N TYR A 110 1.49 4.50 20.44
CA TYR A 110 0.86 3.25 20.03
C TYR A 110 0.97 3.03 18.53
N ILE A 111 0.58 4.02 17.72
CA ILE A 111 0.63 3.92 16.26
C ILE A 111 2.07 3.62 15.79
N ILE A 112 3.05 4.36 16.32
CA ILE A 112 4.46 4.16 15.98
C ILE A 112 4.93 2.75 16.37
N ALA A 113 4.57 2.28 17.56
CA ALA A 113 4.95 0.94 18.01
C ALA A 113 4.38 -0.16 17.09
N GLU A 114 3.12 -0.03 16.67
CA GLU A 114 2.50 -1.00 15.75
C GLU A 114 3.13 -0.94 14.35
N VAL A 115 3.45 0.25 13.83
CA VAL A 115 4.20 0.44 12.59
C VAL A 115 5.57 -0.24 12.66
N LEU A 116 6.30 -0.05 13.76
CA LEU A 116 7.62 -0.66 13.95
C LEU A 116 7.56 -2.19 14.00
N LYS A 117 6.51 -2.78 14.59
CA LYS A 117 6.30 -4.24 14.57
C LYS A 117 6.13 -4.76 13.14
N GLY A 118 5.31 -4.06 12.31
CA GLY A 118 5.14 -4.41 10.91
C GLY A 118 6.42 -4.31 10.09
N LEU A 119 7.23 -3.28 10.33
CA LEU A 119 8.53 -3.10 9.68
C LEU A 119 9.55 -4.15 10.11
N ASP A 120 9.67 -4.41 11.41
CA ASP A 120 10.56 -5.44 11.94
C ASP A 120 10.23 -6.83 11.39
N TYR A 121 8.92 -7.15 11.29
CA TYR A 121 8.47 -8.38 10.65
C TYR A 121 8.90 -8.44 9.18
N ALA A 122 8.67 -7.37 8.40
CA ALA A 122 9.03 -7.35 6.98
C ALA A 122 10.54 -7.45 6.76
N HIS A 123 11.35 -6.78 7.59
CA HIS A 123 12.82 -6.84 7.51
C HIS A 123 13.38 -8.25 7.77
N ARG A 124 12.69 -9.05 8.58
CA ARG A 124 13.10 -10.43 8.92
C ARG A 124 12.40 -11.50 8.10
N ALA A 125 11.49 -11.10 7.20
CA ALA A 125 10.76 -12.05 6.37
C ALA A 125 11.70 -12.84 5.46
N GLY A 126 11.42 -14.12 5.34
CA GLY A 126 12.11 -15.05 4.44
C GLY A 126 11.14 -15.68 3.43
N ASP A 127 11.70 -16.25 2.37
CA ASP A 127 10.95 -17.08 1.43
C ASP A 127 10.61 -18.46 2.02
N ASP A 128 9.92 -19.30 1.25
CA ASP A 128 9.53 -20.67 1.66
C ASP A 128 10.75 -21.59 1.96
N ARG A 129 11.96 -21.19 1.54
CA ARG A 129 13.23 -21.87 1.81
C ARG A 129 13.97 -21.28 2.99
N GLY A 130 13.39 -20.25 3.63
CA GLY A 130 14.01 -19.53 4.76
C GLY A 130 15.10 -18.54 4.35
N GLN A 131 15.24 -18.21 3.05
CA GLN A 131 16.20 -17.20 2.61
C GLN A 131 15.63 -15.80 2.88
N PRO A 132 16.43 -14.87 3.44
CA PRO A 132 15.97 -13.51 3.72
C PRO A 132 15.51 -12.80 2.45
N LEU A 133 14.31 -12.20 2.50
CA LEU A 133 13.75 -11.42 1.39
C LEU A 133 14.26 -9.97 1.35
N HIS A 134 14.96 -9.51 2.40
CA HIS A 134 15.51 -8.15 2.51
C HIS A 134 14.50 -7.04 2.17
N ILE A 135 13.27 -7.19 2.65
CA ILE A 135 12.18 -6.26 2.34
C ILE A 135 12.40 -4.95 3.09
N ILE A 136 12.45 -3.85 2.34
CA ILE A 136 12.50 -2.49 2.87
C ILE A 136 11.27 -1.74 2.36
N HIS A 137 10.52 -1.08 3.24
CA HIS A 137 9.26 -0.41 2.86
C HIS A 137 9.46 0.79 1.94
N ARG A 138 10.49 1.60 2.14
CA ARG A 138 10.91 2.75 1.32
C ARG A 138 9.91 3.91 1.18
N ASP A 139 8.70 3.78 1.69
CA ASP A 139 7.65 4.80 1.63
C ASP A 139 6.81 4.83 2.91
N VAL A 140 7.45 4.77 4.06
CA VAL A 140 6.74 4.94 5.33
C VAL A 140 6.27 6.40 5.43
N SER A 141 4.96 6.59 5.38
CA SER A 141 4.33 7.90 5.45
C SER A 141 2.92 7.78 6.05
N PRO A 142 2.34 8.85 6.59
CA PRO A 142 0.99 8.79 7.16
C PRO A 142 -0.10 8.32 6.20
N THR A 143 0.09 8.46 4.89
CA THR A 143 -0.84 7.95 3.87
C THR A 143 -0.81 6.44 3.72
N ASN A 144 0.30 5.80 4.12
CA ASN A 144 0.51 4.35 4.01
C ASN A 144 0.37 3.64 5.38
N VAL A 145 -0.13 4.35 6.39
CA VAL A 145 -0.52 3.80 7.69
C VAL A 145 -2.03 3.85 7.79
N LEU A 146 -2.69 2.70 7.77
CA LEU A 146 -4.14 2.57 7.90
C LEU A 146 -4.50 2.30 9.35
N ILE A 147 -5.58 2.93 9.83
CA ILE A 147 -6.12 2.73 11.16
C ILE A 147 -7.56 2.27 11.03
N SER A 148 -7.87 1.07 11.51
CA SER A 148 -9.22 0.52 11.46
C SER A 148 -10.14 1.17 12.47
N ALA A 149 -11.44 0.96 12.31
CA ALA A 149 -12.46 1.40 13.27
C ALA A 149 -12.28 0.75 14.66
N GLU A 150 -11.71 -0.46 14.70
CA GLU A 150 -11.38 -1.18 15.94
C GLU A 150 -10.02 -0.77 16.55
N GLY A 151 -9.28 0.14 15.90
CA GLY A 151 -7.98 0.64 16.38
C GLY A 151 -6.78 -0.21 15.94
N GLU A 152 -6.95 -1.14 15.00
CA GLU A 152 -5.81 -1.83 14.39
C GLU A 152 -4.99 -0.83 13.55
N VAL A 153 -3.67 -0.99 13.56
CA VAL A 153 -2.74 -0.20 12.74
C VAL A 153 -2.05 -1.12 11.76
N LYS A 154 -2.16 -0.82 10.46
CA LYS A 154 -1.59 -1.63 9.39
C LYS A 154 -0.81 -0.77 8.40
N LEU A 155 0.38 -1.25 8.01
CA LEU A 155 1.16 -0.70 6.89
C LEU A 155 0.64 -1.24 5.56
N CYS A 156 0.49 -0.36 4.58
CA CYS A 156 0.20 -0.72 3.19
C CYS A 156 1.25 -0.12 2.25
N ASP A 157 1.22 -0.55 0.99
CA ASP A 157 2.04 0.01 -0.10
C ASP A 157 3.55 0.01 0.21
N PHE A 158 4.14 -1.18 0.33
CA PHE A 158 5.59 -1.34 0.36
C PHE A 158 6.18 -0.80 -0.95
N GLY A 159 6.89 0.33 -0.87
CA GLY A 159 7.27 1.18 -2.02
C GLY A 159 8.40 0.64 -2.90
N ILE A 160 8.38 -0.66 -3.24
CA ILE A 160 9.39 -1.27 -4.13
C ILE A 160 9.32 -0.63 -5.52
N ALA A 161 8.11 -0.31 -6.01
CA ALA A 161 7.87 0.36 -7.28
C ALA A 161 8.48 1.77 -7.39
N LYS A 162 8.70 2.47 -6.28
CA LYS A 162 9.19 3.85 -6.29
C LYS A 162 10.68 4.01 -6.59
N VAL A 163 11.49 2.99 -6.31
CA VAL A 163 12.95 3.07 -6.50
C VAL A 163 13.31 3.20 -7.96
N MET A 164 12.64 2.46 -8.83
CA MET A 164 12.96 2.50 -10.26
C MET A 164 12.36 3.69 -10.98
N VAL A 165 11.18 4.20 -10.54
CA VAL A 165 10.66 5.47 -11.07
C VAL A 165 11.60 6.63 -10.69
N GLY A 166 12.20 6.62 -9.51
CA GLY A 166 13.26 7.56 -9.12
C GLY A 166 14.53 7.41 -9.96
N GLU A 167 14.95 6.20 -10.30
CA GLU A 167 16.11 5.92 -11.15
C GLU A 167 15.84 6.19 -12.64
N LEU A 168 14.63 5.91 -13.14
CA LEU A 168 14.19 6.29 -14.49
C LEU A 168 14.03 7.80 -14.62
N SER A 169 13.46 8.48 -13.63
CA SER A 169 13.33 9.95 -13.61
C SER A 169 14.69 10.65 -13.51
N ALA A 170 15.70 10.01 -12.93
CA ALA A 170 17.06 10.56 -12.93
C ALA A 170 17.74 10.45 -14.31
N ARG A 171 17.23 9.61 -15.22
CA ARG A 171 17.69 9.51 -16.62
C ARG A 171 16.91 10.40 -17.57
N ASP A 172 15.63 10.72 -17.23
CA ASP A 172 14.73 11.58 -18.04
C ASP A 172 14.23 12.74 -17.16
N ILE A 173 15.11 13.73 -16.91
CA ILE A 173 14.79 14.93 -16.12
C ILE A 173 13.82 15.80 -16.89
N HIS A 174 12.53 15.55 -16.78
CA HIS A 174 11.42 16.50 -17.01
C HIS A 174 10.11 15.95 -16.42
N LEU A 175 10.02 15.82 -15.09
CA LEU A 175 8.72 15.64 -14.42
C LEU A 175 8.60 16.63 -13.24
N ASP A 176 7.49 17.37 -13.28
CA ASP A 176 7.12 18.48 -12.40
C ASP A 176 7.53 18.33 -10.93
N ASP A 177 8.27 19.32 -10.43
CA ASP A 177 8.69 19.57 -9.04
C ASP A 177 7.57 19.49 -7.98
N ALA A 178 6.30 19.47 -8.41
CA ALA A 178 5.15 19.51 -7.51
C ALA A 178 4.88 18.17 -6.77
N HIS A 179 5.27 17.02 -7.36
CA HIS A 179 5.01 15.70 -6.75
C HIS A 179 6.06 15.28 -5.73
N ILE A 180 7.24 15.83 -5.77
CA ILE A 180 8.36 15.53 -4.84
C ILE A 180 8.17 16.25 -3.50
N LYS A 181 7.56 17.43 -3.48
CA LYS A 181 7.42 18.29 -2.29
C LYS A 181 6.62 17.69 -1.12
N GLY A 182 5.67 16.79 -1.38
CA GLY A 182 4.82 16.23 -0.33
C GLY A 182 5.44 15.07 0.48
N LYS A 183 6.46 14.38 -0.05
CA LYS A 183 7.05 13.17 0.56
C LYS A 183 8.42 13.40 1.16
N ILE A 184 9.18 14.38 0.71
CA ILE A 184 10.49 14.77 1.28
C ILE A 184 10.36 15.20 2.75
N ALA A 185 9.20 15.73 3.16
CA ALA A 185 8.97 16.14 4.54
C ALA A 185 9.01 14.98 5.56
N TYR A 186 8.98 13.71 5.10
CA TYR A 186 8.97 12.52 5.94
C TYR A 186 10.20 11.61 5.72
N MET A 187 11.11 12.00 4.85
CA MET A 187 12.43 11.37 4.67
C MET A 187 13.48 12.05 5.53
#